data_13c316e3eb98b91a3b6817b2bc9bb748
#
_entry.id   13c316e3eb98b91a3b6817b2bc9bb748
#
_cell.length_a   1.000
_cell.length_b   1.000
_cell.length_c   1.000
_cell.angle_alpha   90.00
_cell.angle_beta   90.00
_cell.angle_gamma   90.00
#
_symmetry.space_group_name_H-M   'P 1'
#
loop_
_entity.id
_entity.type
_entity.pdbx_description
1 polymer ?
#
loop_
_entity_poly.entity_id
_entity_poly.type
_entity_poly.pdbx_seq_one_letter_code
_entity_poly.pdbx_strand_id
1 'polypeptide(L)'
;MAITDWPEQDRPRERLIQHGAAILSDAELLAIFLRLGVAGKSAVDLARDMLWHFGSLQELFSASLDDFCKLNGLGPAKYAQLQAVLELTRRALNEEMQIGIALNSPQTVKKYLQLVLGSKKHEAFVVLFLDVKNRLIACEELFRGTLTHTSVYPREIVKEALTHNAASVLLAHNHPSGVPEPCLLYTS
;
A
#
# COMPACT_ATOMS: atom_id res chain seq x y z
N MET A 1 -21.16 -11.04 21.19
CA MET A 1 -20.96 -12.47 20.84
C MET A 1 -19.53 -12.62 20.35
N ALA A 2 -18.75 -13.55 20.92
CA ALA A 2 -17.39 -13.78 20.45
C ALA A 2 -17.42 -14.55 19.12
N ILE A 3 -16.39 -14.38 18.24
CA ILE A 3 -16.32 -15.14 16.97
C ILE A 3 -16.24 -16.65 17.25
N THR A 4 -15.70 -17.05 18.40
CA THR A 4 -15.66 -18.44 18.86
C THR A 4 -17.03 -19.07 19.08
N ASP A 5 -18.07 -18.26 19.26
CA ASP A 5 -19.46 -18.73 19.45
C ASP A 5 -20.16 -18.97 18.11
N TRP A 6 -19.53 -18.60 16.97
CA TRP A 6 -20.09 -18.82 15.64
C TRP A 6 -19.87 -20.26 15.18
N PRO A 7 -20.70 -20.78 14.29
CA PRO A 7 -20.42 -22.02 13.59
C PRO A 7 -19.04 -21.97 12.92
N GLU A 8 -18.31 -23.06 12.93
CA GLU A 8 -16.93 -23.11 12.45
C GLU A 8 -16.80 -22.61 11.00
N GLN A 9 -17.75 -23.00 10.15
CA GLN A 9 -17.81 -22.60 8.73
C GLN A 9 -18.03 -21.10 8.52
N ASP A 10 -18.49 -20.36 9.54
CA ASP A 10 -18.78 -18.91 9.45
C ASP A 10 -17.64 -18.08 10.03
N ARG A 11 -16.64 -18.73 10.67
CA ARG A 11 -15.51 -18.02 11.25
C ARG A 11 -14.53 -17.57 10.17
N PRO A 12 -14.11 -16.30 10.15
CA PRO A 12 -13.26 -15.76 9.08
C PRO A 12 -11.96 -16.54 8.85
N ARG A 13 -11.31 -17.03 9.91
CA ARG A 13 -10.05 -17.78 9.80
C ARG A 13 -10.27 -19.14 9.11
N GLU A 14 -11.27 -19.87 9.52
CA GLU A 14 -11.64 -21.17 8.97
C GLU A 14 -12.07 -21.04 7.51
N ARG A 15 -12.86 -20.01 7.18
CA ARG A 15 -13.24 -19.69 5.80
C ARG A 15 -12.03 -19.34 4.93
N LEU A 16 -11.08 -18.59 5.47
CA LEU A 16 -9.83 -18.27 4.74
C LEU A 16 -9.05 -19.55 4.42
N ILE A 17 -8.91 -20.46 5.39
CA ILE A 17 -8.15 -21.71 5.24
C ILE A 17 -8.85 -22.64 4.22
N GLN A 18 -10.17 -22.76 4.26
CA GLN A 18 -10.92 -23.67 3.41
C GLN A 18 -11.15 -23.16 1.99
N HIS A 19 -11.34 -21.84 1.83
CA HIS A 19 -11.82 -21.26 0.57
C HIS A 19 -10.90 -20.16 0.02
N GLY A 20 -9.83 -19.81 0.73
CA GLY A 20 -8.90 -18.74 0.34
C GLY A 20 -9.40 -17.34 0.72
N ALA A 21 -8.51 -16.35 0.57
CA ALA A 21 -8.76 -15.00 1.02
C ALA A 21 -9.78 -14.23 0.16
N ALA A 22 -9.94 -14.60 -1.12
CA ALA A 22 -10.75 -13.86 -2.08
C ALA A 22 -12.26 -13.82 -1.76
N ILE A 23 -12.74 -14.76 -0.95
CA ILE A 23 -14.16 -14.81 -0.57
C ILE A 23 -14.49 -13.99 0.68
N LEU A 24 -13.46 -13.51 1.39
CA LEU A 24 -13.64 -12.74 2.62
C LEU A 24 -13.80 -11.26 2.29
N SER A 25 -14.68 -10.62 3.06
CA SER A 25 -14.78 -9.16 3.06
C SER A 25 -13.56 -8.52 3.74
N ASP A 26 -13.30 -7.23 3.46
CA ASP A 26 -12.24 -6.47 4.10
C ASP A 26 -12.34 -6.50 5.63
N ALA A 27 -13.57 -6.44 6.17
CA ALA A 27 -13.81 -6.54 7.61
C ALA A 27 -13.42 -7.91 8.19
N GLU A 28 -13.66 -9.00 7.47
CA GLU A 28 -13.24 -10.34 7.90
C GLU A 28 -11.72 -10.51 7.83
N LEU A 29 -11.06 -10.01 6.79
CA LEU A 29 -9.61 -10.01 6.68
C LEU A 29 -8.95 -9.21 7.81
N LEU A 30 -9.45 -8.00 8.08
CA LEU A 30 -9.01 -7.19 9.21
C LEU A 30 -9.28 -7.86 10.56
N ALA A 31 -10.40 -8.56 10.72
CA ALA A 31 -10.71 -9.29 11.95
C ALA A 31 -9.72 -10.43 12.23
N ILE A 32 -9.28 -11.16 11.20
CA ILE A 32 -8.22 -12.17 11.33
C ILE A 32 -6.92 -11.52 11.82
N PHE A 33 -6.58 -10.37 11.25
CA PHE A 33 -5.40 -9.58 11.62
C PHE A 33 -5.48 -9.06 13.07
N LEU A 34 -6.62 -8.50 13.48
CA LEU A 34 -6.87 -7.96 14.82
C LEU A 34 -6.86 -9.05 15.90
N ARG A 35 -7.24 -10.27 15.58
CA ARG A 35 -7.36 -11.46 16.44
C ARG A 35 -8.42 -11.35 17.53
N LEU A 36 -8.51 -10.22 18.20
CA LEU A 36 -9.42 -9.95 19.32
C LEU A 36 -10.20 -8.67 19.06
N GLY A 37 -11.48 -8.69 19.44
CA GLY A 37 -12.30 -7.49 19.53
C GLY A 37 -12.05 -6.70 20.82
N VAL A 38 -13.03 -5.91 21.20
CA VAL A 38 -13.07 -5.18 22.49
C VAL A 38 -14.30 -5.59 23.27
N ALA A 39 -14.41 -5.13 24.52
CA ALA A 39 -15.58 -5.40 25.35
C ALA A 39 -16.88 -5.04 24.61
N GLY A 40 -17.77 -6.03 24.43
CA GLY A 40 -19.04 -5.86 23.74
C GLY A 40 -19.01 -5.93 22.21
N LYS A 41 -17.83 -6.00 21.56
CA LYS A 41 -17.68 -6.07 20.11
C LYS A 41 -16.73 -7.18 19.70
N SER A 42 -17.12 -7.95 18.68
CA SER A 42 -16.24 -8.96 18.06
C SER A 42 -15.11 -8.28 17.29
N ALA A 43 -14.09 -9.05 16.86
CA ALA A 43 -13.03 -8.52 15.98
C ALA A 43 -13.60 -8.08 14.62
N VAL A 44 -14.68 -8.72 14.11
CA VAL A 44 -15.33 -8.29 12.87
C VAL A 44 -16.06 -6.96 13.04
N ASP A 45 -16.71 -6.76 14.20
CA ASP A 45 -17.38 -5.49 14.48
C ASP A 45 -16.36 -4.35 14.63
N LEU A 46 -15.24 -4.62 15.32
CA LEU A 46 -14.14 -3.66 15.43
C LEU A 46 -13.55 -3.33 14.05
N ALA A 47 -13.38 -4.32 13.18
CA ALA A 47 -12.92 -4.13 11.81
C ALA A 47 -13.88 -3.27 10.97
N ARG A 48 -15.20 -3.47 11.13
CA ARG A 48 -16.22 -2.62 10.49
C ARG A 48 -16.15 -1.19 10.98
N ASP A 49 -15.99 -0.97 12.29
CA ASP A 49 -15.80 0.37 12.86
C ASP A 49 -14.56 1.06 12.28
N MET A 50 -13.44 0.31 12.10
CA MET A 50 -12.24 0.84 11.46
C MET A 50 -12.52 1.30 10.02
N LEU A 51 -13.13 0.44 9.21
CA LEU A 51 -13.45 0.77 7.82
C LEU A 51 -14.42 1.94 7.72
N TRP A 52 -15.39 2.02 8.62
CA TRP A 52 -16.30 3.15 8.67
C TRP A 52 -15.61 4.46 9.07
N HIS A 53 -14.70 4.40 10.05
CA HIS A 53 -13.98 5.58 10.56
C HIS A 53 -12.99 6.15 9.53
N PHE A 54 -12.22 5.28 8.88
CA PHE A 54 -11.20 5.69 7.91
C PHE A 54 -11.74 5.81 6.47
N GLY A 55 -12.93 5.29 6.19
CA GLY A 55 -13.59 5.37 4.89
C GLY A 55 -13.07 4.36 3.84
N SER A 56 -11.81 3.99 3.88
CA SER A 56 -11.22 3.00 2.96
C SER A 56 -10.03 2.27 3.60
N LEU A 57 -9.63 1.13 3.01
CA LEU A 57 -8.39 0.44 3.38
C LEU A 57 -7.17 1.32 3.15
N GLN A 58 -7.15 2.11 2.09
CA GLN A 58 -6.04 3.00 1.78
C GLN A 58 -5.86 4.07 2.86
N GLU A 59 -6.94 4.72 3.29
CA GLU A 59 -6.91 5.71 4.37
C GLU A 59 -6.52 5.08 5.72
N LEU A 60 -7.01 3.88 6.00
CA LEU A 60 -6.62 3.13 7.19
C LEU A 60 -5.11 2.83 7.19
N PHE A 61 -4.55 2.40 6.06
CA PHE A 61 -3.14 2.04 5.94
C PHE A 61 -2.21 3.25 5.95
N SER A 62 -2.69 4.43 5.56
CA SER A 62 -1.96 5.70 5.59
C SER A 62 -2.20 6.54 6.83
N ALA A 63 -3.03 6.05 7.77
CA ALA A 63 -3.34 6.75 9.01
C ALA A 63 -2.08 6.99 9.85
N SER A 64 -2.05 8.10 10.58
CA SER A 64 -1.02 8.34 11.58
C SER A 64 -1.21 7.43 12.80
N LEU A 65 -0.15 7.23 13.59
CA LEU A 65 -0.26 6.51 14.86
C LEU A 65 -1.32 7.14 15.76
N ASP A 66 -1.33 8.47 15.85
CA ASP A 66 -2.25 9.21 16.71
C ASP A 66 -3.71 9.03 16.26
N ASP A 67 -3.99 9.10 14.95
CA ASP A 67 -5.34 8.91 14.42
C ASP A 67 -5.79 7.46 14.60
N PHE A 68 -4.91 6.49 14.37
CA PHE A 68 -5.20 5.09 14.55
C PHE A 68 -5.57 4.76 16.02
N CYS A 69 -4.84 5.33 16.97
CA CYS A 69 -5.05 5.09 18.40
C CYS A 69 -6.26 5.82 18.97
N LYS A 70 -6.94 6.70 18.23
CA LYS A 70 -8.20 7.34 18.67
C LYS A 70 -9.35 6.34 18.77
N LEU A 71 -9.28 5.25 18.01
CA LEU A 71 -10.30 4.19 18.06
C LEU A 71 -10.05 3.26 19.26
N ASN A 72 -11.10 3.06 20.06
CA ASN A 72 -11.03 2.15 21.20
C ASN A 72 -10.68 0.73 20.75
N GLY A 73 -9.67 0.14 21.40
CA GLY A 73 -9.17 -1.20 21.07
C GLY A 73 -8.06 -1.23 20.02
N LEU A 74 -7.69 -0.08 19.47
CA LEU A 74 -6.55 0.08 18.58
C LEU A 74 -5.42 0.80 19.31
N GLY A 75 -4.30 0.13 19.49
CA GLY A 75 -3.14 0.66 20.16
C GLY A 75 -1.88 0.58 19.31
N PRO A 76 -0.75 1.11 19.82
CA PRO A 76 0.52 1.14 19.08
C PRO A 76 0.98 -0.24 18.58
N ALA A 77 0.71 -1.31 19.33
CA ALA A 77 1.08 -2.66 18.93
C ALA A 77 0.36 -3.12 17.65
N LYS A 78 -0.95 -2.86 17.54
CA LYS A 78 -1.73 -3.18 16.33
C LYS A 78 -1.33 -2.30 15.16
N TYR A 79 -1.02 -1.02 15.41
CA TYR A 79 -0.49 -0.11 14.41
C TYR A 79 0.85 -0.62 13.85
N ALA A 80 1.80 -0.94 14.72
CA ALA A 80 3.11 -1.46 14.31
C ALA A 80 2.99 -2.77 13.52
N GLN A 81 2.10 -3.67 13.94
CA GLN A 81 1.82 -4.91 13.21
C GLN A 81 1.28 -4.62 11.81
N LEU A 82 0.36 -3.67 11.66
CA LEU A 82 -0.21 -3.28 10.36
C LEU A 82 0.88 -2.72 9.43
N GLN A 83 1.68 -1.78 9.92
CA GLN A 83 2.78 -1.19 9.16
C GLN A 83 3.85 -2.23 8.78
N ALA A 84 4.14 -3.19 9.67
CA ALA A 84 5.08 -4.26 9.36
C ALA A 84 4.57 -5.18 8.23
N VAL A 85 3.28 -5.53 8.20
CA VAL A 85 2.70 -6.33 7.12
C VAL A 85 2.76 -5.57 5.79
N LEU A 86 2.44 -4.27 5.79
CA LEU A 86 2.54 -3.44 4.60
C LEU A 86 3.97 -3.38 4.05
N GLU A 87 4.95 -3.19 4.93
CA GLU A 87 6.35 -3.17 4.53
C GLU A 87 6.84 -4.53 4.03
N LEU A 88 6.45 -5.64 4.67
CA LEU A 88 6.77 -6.98 4.17
C LEU A 88 6.15 -7.24 2.79
N THR A 89 4.91 -6.82 2.56
CA THR A 89 4.26 -6.94 1.25
C THR A 89 5.01 -6.12 0.20
N ARG A 90 5.43 -4.89 0.54
CA ARG A 90 6.23 -4.04 -0.34
C ARG A 90 7.57 -4.71 -0.70
N ARG A 91 8.26 -5.30 0.29
CA ARG A 91 9.53 -6.01 0.07
C ARG A 91 9.35 -7.24 -0.81
N ALA A 92 8.32 -8.05 -0.55
CA ALA A 92 8.03 -9.24 -1.34
C ALA A 92 7.76 -8.88 -2.82
N LEU A 93 6.97 -7.82 -3.08
CA LEU A 93 6.75 -7.32 -4.43
C LEU A 93 8.03 -6.77 -5.07
N ASN A 94 8.89 -6.11 -4.28
CA ASN A 94 10.17 -5.62 -4.77
C ASN A 94 11.12 -6.79 -5.16
N GLU A 95 11.17 -7.85 -4.35
CA GLU A 95 11.92 -9.07 -4.68
C GLU A 95 11.40 -9.72 -5.97
N GLU A 96 10.09 -9.84 -6.12
CA GLU A 96 9.46 -10.36 -7.34
C GLU A 96 9.86 -9.52 -8.57
N MET A 97 9.88 -8.20 -8.44
CA MET A 97 10.32 -7.30 -9.51
C MET A 97 11.81 -7.45 -9.83
N GLN A 98 12.68 -7.63 -8.82
CA GLN A 98 14.12 -7.86 -9.03
C GLN A 98 14.41 -9.20 -9.74
N ILE A 99 13.59 -10.22 -9.53
CA ILE A 99 13.71 -11.52 -10.23
C ILE A 99 13.27 -11.40 -11.70
N GLY A 100 12.71 -10.28 -12.12
CA GLY A 100 12.30 -10.02 -13.51
C GLY A 100 10.93 -10.59 -13.89
N ILE A 101 10.22 -11.20 -12.94
CA ILE A 101 8.88 -11.78 -13.15
C ILE A 101 7.81 -10.68 -13.23
N ALA A 102 7.99 -9.63 -12.43
CA ALA A 102 6.95 -8.61 -12.25
C ALA A 102 6.78 -7.63 -13.41
N LEU A 103 7.85 -7.34 -14.15
CA LEU A 103 7.78 -6.38 -15.27
C LEU A 103 7.15 -6.96 -16.53
N ASN A 104 6.91 -8.27 -16.56
CA ASN A 104 6.11 -8.91 -17.58
C ASN A 104 4.58 -8.73 -17.33
N SER A 105 4.20 -8.17 -16.20
CA SER A 105 2.80 -7.88 -15.85
C SER A 105 2.62 -6.42 -15.45
N PRO A 106 2.02 -5.57 -16.31
CA PRO A 106 1.68 -4.18 -15.97
C PRO A 106 0.86 -4.06 -14.67
N GLN A 107 0.05 -5.07 -14.36
CA GLN A 107 -0.78 -5.10 -13.17
C GLN A 107 0.04 -5.19 -11.87
N THR A 108 1.11 -5.97 -11.85
CA THR A 108 1.99 -6.09 -10.68
C THR A 108 2.75 -4.79 -10.44
N VAL A 109 3.28 -4.18 -11.51
CA VAL A 109 3.93 -2.85 -11.44
C VAL A 109 2.95 -1.81 -10.87
N LYS A 110 1.71 -1.79 -11.37
CA LYS A 110 0.67 -0.88 -10.86
C LYS A 110 0.38 -1.09 -9.38
N LYS A 111 0.22 -2.34 -8.93
CA LYS A 111 0.00 -2.66 -7.51
C LYS A 111 1.17 -2.21 -6.63
N TYR A 112 2.40 -2.46 -7.06
CA TYR A 112 3.60 -2.00 -6.36
C TYR A 112 3.63 -0.47 -6.23
N LEU A 113 3.41 0.25 -7.34
CA LEU A 113 3.37 1.71 -7.34
C LEU A 113 2.24 2.25 -6.46
N GLN A 114 1.08 1.62 -6.42
CA GLN A 114 -0.01 1.98 -5.52
C GLN A 114 0.40 1.83 -4.05
N LEU A 115 1.16 0.80 -3.68
CA LEU A 115 1.68 0.63 -2.32
C LEU A 115 2.74 1.70 -1.98
N VAL A 116 3.63 2.02 -2.91
CA VAL A 116 4.70 3.02 -2.70
C VAL A 116 4.14 4.44 -2.63
N LEU A 117 3.19 4.77 -3.51
CA LEU A 117 2.66 6.12 -3.69
C LEU A 117 1.37 6.38 -2.91
N GLY A 118 0.56 5.34 -2.66
CA GLY A 118 -0.79 5.49 -2.11
C GLY A 118 -0.85 6.05 -0.68
N SER A 119 0.22 5.87 0.11
CA SER A 119 0.31 6.41 1.48
C SER A 119 0.82 7.86 1.54
N LYS A 120 1.27 8.42 0.41
CA LYS A 120 1.90 9.74 0.39
C LYS A 120 0.84 10.85 0.33
N LYS A 121 0.88 11.75 1.31
CA LYS A 121 -0.03 12.91 1.41
C LYS A 121 0.46 14.12 0.61
N HIS A 122 1.56 14.00 -0.11
CA HIS A 122 2.12 15.01 -1.00
C HIS A 122 2.34 14.41 -2.38
N GLU A 123 2.47 15.26 -3.37
CA GLU A 123 2.85 14.83 -4.70
C GLU A 123 4.28 14.31 -4.68
N ALA A 124 4.47 13.04 -5.04
CA ALA A 124 5.76 12.38 -5.10
C ALA A 124 6.00 11.84 -6.51
N PHE A 125 7.15 12.15 -7.07
CA PHE A 125 7.58 11.62 -8.36
C PHE A 125 8.62 10.53 -8.10
N VAL A 126 8.28 9.30 -8.49
CA VAL A 126 9.08 8.10 -8.25
C VAL A 126 9.62 7.58 -9.57
N VAL A 127 10.88 7.16 -9.55
CA VAL A 127 11.57 6.56 -10.69
C VAL A 127 11.97 5.13 -10.33
N LEU A 128 11.57 4.19 -11.18
CA LEU A 128 12.05 2.81 -11.13
C LEU A 128 13.19 2.68 -12.13
N PHE A 129 14.36 2.32 -11.67
CA PHE A 129 15.57 2.08 -12.48
C PHE A 129 15.66 0.61 -12.82
N LEU A 130 15.80 0.29 -14.10
CA LEU A 130 15.70 -1.07 -14.62
C LEU A 130 16.97 -1.48 -15.37
N ASP A 131 17.33 -2.77 -15.25
CA ASP A 131 18.42 -3.34 -16.03
C ASP A 131 17.99 -3.69 -17.49
N VAL A 132 18.93 -4.22 -18.27
CA VAL A 132 18.69 -4.64 -19.68
C VAL A 132 17.66 -5.78 -19.82
N LYS A 133 17.34 -6.49 -18.73
CA LYS A 133 16.32 -7.53 -18.67
C LYS A 133 15.02 -7.03 -18.03
N ASN A 134 14.86 -5.71 -17.90
CA ASN A 134 13.75 -5.05 -17.22
C ASN A 134 13.57 -5.46 -15.73
N ARG A 135 14.63 -5.86 -15.04
CA ARG A 135 14.57 -6.13 -13.60
C ARG A 135 14.80 -4.82 -12.83
N LEU A 136 14.09 -4.65 -11.73
CA LEU A 136 14.23 -3.49 -10.89
C LEU A 136 15.62 -3.47 -10.23
N ILE A 137 16.36 -2.38 -10.43
CA ILE A 137 17.62 -2.09 -9.74
C ILE A 137 17.33 -1.28 -8.47
N ALA A 138 16.56 -0.19 -8.62
CA ALA A 138 16.18 0.70 -7.53
C ALA A 138 14.81 1.35 -7.81
N CYS A 139 14.14 1.79 -6.73
CA CYS A 139 12.92 2.58 -6.78
C CYS A 139 13.09 3.78 -5.85
N GLU A 140 13.16 4.99 -6.41
CA GLU A 140 13.50 6.20 -5.67
C GLU A 140 12.48 7.32 -5.89
N GLU A 141 12.20 8.07 -4.82
CA GLU A 141 11.46 9.34 -4.89
C GLU A 141 12.46 10.44 -5.22
N LEU A 142 12.52 10.83 -6.49
CA LEU A 142 13.47 11.87 -6.93
C LEU A 142 12.94 13.28 -6.71
N PHE A 143 11.64 13.48 -6.83
CA PHE A 143 11.06 14.81 -6.67
C PHE A 143 9.86 14.76 -5.74
N ARG A 144 9.79 15.77 -4.88
CA ARG A 144 8.70 15.98 -3.95
C ARG A 144 8.06 17.33 -4.23
N GLY A 145 6.78 17.30 -4.57
CA GLY A 145 6.00 18.49 -4.81
C GLY A 145 5.24 18.99 -3.59
N THR A 146 4.58 20.10 -3.79
CA THR A 146 3.50 20.60 -2.91
C THR A 146 2.21 19.84 -3.19
N LEU A 147 1.10 20.26 -2.62
CA LEU A 147 -0.22 19.65 -2.88
C LEU A 147 -0.68 19.79 -4.33
N THR A 148 -0.06 20.67 -5.11
CA THR A 148 -0.53 21.05 -6.45
C THR A 148 0.53 21.01 -7.56
N HIS A 149 1.83 20.98 -7.25
CA HIS A 149 2.89 21.06 -8.27
C HIS A 149 4.15 20.32 -7.85
N THR A 150 4.68 19.51 -8.75
CA THR A 150 6.03 18.91 -8.65
C THR A 150 6.86 19.33 -9.86
N SER A 151 7.99 19.98 -9.63
CA SER A 151 8.94 20.27 -10.72
C SER A 151 9.83 19.05 -10.96
N VAL A 152 9.77 18.51 -12.17
CA VAL A 152 10.60 17.37 -12.60
C VAL A 152 11.72 17.89 -13.48
N TYR A 153 12.96 17.56 -13.12
CA TYR A 153 14.15 17.94 -13.87
C TYR A 153 14.73 16.73 -14.60
N PRO A 154 14.55 16.60 -15.93
CA PRO A 154 15.00 15.42 -16.69
C PRO A 154 16.49 15.10 -16.52
N ARG A 155 17.33 16.13 -16.37
CA ARG A 155 18.78 15.95 -16.16
C ARG A 155 19.11 15.17 -14.88
N GLU A 156 18.32 15.36 -13.80
CA GLU A 156 18.54 14.64 -12.54
C GLU A 156 18.12 13.17 -12.69
N ILE A 157 17.04 12.90 -13.44
CA ILE A 157 16.63 11.52 -13.76
C ILE A 157 17.73 10.80 -14.54
N VAL A 158 18.32 11.46 -15.55
CA VAL A 158 19.42 10.89 -16.35
C VAL A 158 20.65 10.65 -15.48
N LYS A 159 20.99 11.58 -14.62
CA LYS A 159 22.14 11.46 -13.71
C LYS A 159 21.96 10.24 -12.77
N GLU A 160 20.80 10.10 -12.13
CA GLU A 160 20.53 8.97 -11.27
C GLU A 160 20.44 7.65 -12.06
N ALA A 161 19.90 7.66 -13.28
CA ALA A 161 19.91 6.49 -14.14
C ALA A 161 21.34 6.01 -14.46
N LEU A 162 22.26 6.92 -14.69
CA LEU A 162 23.68 6.59 -14.90
C LEU A 162 24.34 6.11 -13.61
N THR A 163 24.01 6.70 -12.46
CA THR A 163 24.53 6.27 -11.14
C THR A 163 24.11 4.83 -10.83
N HIS A 164 22.88 4.45 -11.16
CA HIS A 164 22.37 3.09 -10.99
C HIS A 164 22.76 2.12 -12.12
N ASN A 165 23.49 2.58 -13.15
CA ASN A 165 23.75 1.81 -14.38
C ASN A 165 22.44 1.25 -14.99
N ALA A 166 21.37 2.01 -14.96
CA ALA A 166 20.08 1.61 -15.46
C ALA A 166 20.05 1.65 -16.99
N ALA A 167 19.45 0.61 -17.59
CA ALA A 167 19.23 0.54 -19.04
C ALA A 167 17.94 1.26 -19.45
N SER A 168 16.95 1.32 -18.55
CA SER A 168 15.67 2.01 -18.75
C SER A 168 15.10 2.50 -17.44
N VAL A 169 14.15 3.44 -17.52
CA VAL A 169 13.44 3.97 -16.36
C VAL A 169 11.93 3.92 -16.58
N LEU A 170 11.19 3.68 -15.48
CA LEU A 170 9.74 3.83 -15.44
C LEU A 170 9.42 4.98 -14.47
N LEU A 171 8.63 5.93 -14.95
CA LEU A 171 8.28 7.13 -14.22
C LEU A 171 6.84 7.02 -13.69
N ALA A 172 6.63 7.39 -12.44
CA ALA A 172 5.31 7.41 -11.84
C ALA A 172 5.17 8.54 -10.84
N HIS A 173 3.96 9.05 -10.66
CA HIS A 173 3.62 10.03 -9.64
C HIS A 173 2.22 9.76 -9.10
N ASN A 174 1.92 10.29 -7.92
CA ASN A 174 0.58 10.26 -7.34
C ASN A 174 -0.06 11.63 -7.41
N HIS A 175 -1.38 11.63 -7.40
CA HIS A 175 -2.22 12.81 -7.16
C HIS A 175 -2.90 12.64 -5.81
N PRO A 176 -2.51 13.35 -4.75
CA PRO A 176 -3.15 13.24 -3.44
C PRO A 176 -4.64 13.60 -3.46
N SER A 177 -5.08 14.41 -4.45
CA SER A 177 -6.50 14.72 -4.70
C SER A 177 -7.31 13.53 -5.22
N GLY A 178 -6.66 12.45 -5.69
CA GLY A 178 -7.31 11.31 -6.34
C GLY A 178 -7.82 11.58 -7.75
N VAL A 179 -7.66 12.79 -8.28
CA VAL A 179 -8.09 13.17 -9.64
C VAL A 179 -6.90 13.06 -10.60
N PRO A 180 -6.89 12.14 -11.55
CA PRO A 180 -5.78 11.94 -12.50
C PRO A 180 -5.85 12.96 -13.66
N GLU A 181 -5.88 14.26 -13.37
CA GLU A 181 -5.72 15.27 -14.40
C GLU A 181 -4.24 15.41 -14.78
N PRO A 182 -3.90 15.56 -16.08
CA PRO A 182 -2.54 15.81 -16.49
C PRO A 182 -2.05 17.10 -15.85
N CYS A 183 -1.14 17.01 -14.91
CA CYS A 183 -0.45 18.18 -14.39
C CYS A 183 0.39 18.79 -15.52
N LEU A 184 0.57 20.12 -15.53
CA LEU A 184 1.35 20.89 -16.51
C LEU A 184 2.83 20.46 -16.64
N LEU A 185 3.21 19.33 -16.08
CA LEU A 185 4.54 18.72 -16.13
C LEU A 185 5.03 18.37 -17.55
N TYR A 186 4.13 18.32 -18.53
CA TYR A 186 4.42 17.86 -19.90
C TYR A 186 4.21 18.92 -20.98
N THR A 187 4.01 20.19 -20.61
CA THR A 187 3.73 21.27 -21.56
C THR A 187 4.83 22.34 -21.60
N SER A 188 6.07 21.95 -21.53
CA SER A 188 7.19 22.87 -21.83
C SER A 188 8.22 22.18 -22.69
#